data_f268207b3f12ad3007f344153e664da5
#
_entry.id   f268207b3f12ad3007f344153e664da5
#
_cell.length_a   1.000
_cell.length_b   1.000
_cell.length_c   1.000
_cell.angle_alpha   90.00
_cell.angle_beta   90.00
_cell.angle_gamma   90.00
#
_symmetry.space_group_name_H-M   'P 1'
#
loop_
_entity.id
_entity.type
_entity.pdbx_description
1 polymer ?
#
loop_
_entity_poly.entity_id
_entity_poly.type
_entity_poly.pdbx_seq_one_letter_code
_entity_poly.pdbx_strand_id
1 'polypeptide(L)'
;MELLRKVSGYLTFDNICTALSVIGAVYFVINRFILHRAPVPSSAFKHVPKDLLDECIKQLKKQEKRVYEDYELPIALRRDLQLRPDDEEVLKRLLCSICDHMGIDGSFIKLIISDTPVPERAGAISTDLAFTTIWLEMRPPYVTDSIIAVLAHEVMHLHLYYEGIRRQDNWENEILTDTAAVYCGFGDYMYKGYAVNQGEMALSYRKVGYIRQEDVKYILDTIGKQE
;
A
#
# COMPACT_ATOMS: atom_id res chain seq x y z
N MET A 1 -32.71 13.30 -43.56
CA MET A 1 -31.34 13.25 -44.14
C MET A 1 -30.45 14.38 -43.66
N GLU A 2 -30.97 15.54 -43.28
CA GLU A 2 -30.20 16.71 -42.84
C GLU A 2 -29.58 16.53 -41.44
N LEU A 3 -30.24 15.80 -40.54
CA LEU A 3 -29.73 15.53 -39.20
C LEU A 3 -28.46 14.62 -39.20
N LEU A 4 -28.42 13.63 -40.08
CA LEU A 4 -27.27 12.73 -40.25
C LEU A 4 -26.06 13.44 -40.84
N ARG A 5 -26.26 14.48 -41.66
CA ARG A 5 -25.17 15.30 -42.21
C ARG A 5 -24.52 16.22 -41.15
N LYS A 6 -25.31 16.72 -40.19
CA LYS A 6 -24.83 17.53 -39.09
C LYS A 6 -24.01 16.71 -38.09
N VAL A 7 -24.39 15.46 -37.83
CA VAL A 7 -23.65 14.59 -36.88
C VAL A 7 -22.31 14.11 -37.47
N SER A 8 -22.25 13.89 -38.81
CA SER A 8 -20.98 13.44 -39.44
C SER A 8 -19.89 14.50 -39.46
N GLY A 9 -20.24 15.79 -39.39
CA GLY A 9 -19.25 16.89 -39.34
C GLY A 9 -18.54 17.06 -37.97
N TYR A 10 -19.10 16.45 -36.90
CA TYR A 10 -18.48 16.49 -35.55
C TYR A 10 -17.68 15.25 -35.21
N LEU A 11 -17.70 14.22 -36.06
CA LEU A 11 -16.92 12.98 -35.87
C LEU A 11 -15.58 13.06 -36.60
N THR A 12 -14.77 14.06 -36.26
CA THR A 12 -13.36 14.06 -36.66
C THR A 12 -12.56 13.15 -35.73
N PHE A 13 -11.49 12.56 -36.23
CA PHE A 13 -10.59 11.70 -35.45
C PHE A 13 -10.13 12.39 -34.15
N ASP A 14 -9.83 13.69 -34.22
CA ASP A 14 -9.40 14.49 -33.06
C ASP A 14 -10.51 14.64 -32.01
N ASN A 15 -11.78 14.81 -32.44
CA ASN A 15 -12.92 14.91 -31.54
C ASN A 15 -13.21 13.58 -30.85
N ILE A 16 -12.99 12.45 -31.54
CA ILE A 16 -13.13 11.10 -30.98
C ILE A 16 -12.02 10.86 -29.96
N CYS A 17 -10.77 11.19 -30.28
CA CYS A 17 -9.62 11.06 -29.36
C CYS A 17 -9.81 11.93 -28.11
N THR A 18 -10.30 13.18 -28.29
CA THR A 18 -10.57 14.09 -27.16
C THR A 18 -11.72 13.54 -26.29
N ALA A 19 -12.79 13.04 -26.88
CA ALA A 19 -13.90 12.45 -26.13
C ALA A 19 -13.47 11.19 -25.36
N LEU A 20 -12.66 10.32 -25.97
CA LEU A 20 -12.12 9.12 -25.31
C LEU A 20 -11.17 9.49 -24.16
N SER A 21 -10.35 10.53 -24.34
CA SER A 21 -9.45 11.04 -23.28
C SER A 21 -10.24 11.62 -22.10
N VAL A 22 -11.32 12.37 -22.38
CA VAL A 22 -12.21 12.90 -21.33
C VAL A 22 -12.97 11.79 -20.62
N ILE A 23 -13.50 10.80 -21.37
CA ILE A 23 -14.18 9.64 -20.79
C ILE A 23 -13.20 8.82 -19.94
N GLY A 24 -11.97 8.61 -20.41
CA GLY A 24 -10.91 7.94 -19.65
C GLY A 24 -10.56 8.69 -18.38
N ALA A 25 -10.40 10.02 -18.45
CA ALA A 25 -10.13 10.85 -17.27
C ALA A 25 -11.31 10.85 -16.28
N VAL A 26 -12.56 10.94 -16.77
CA VAL A 26 -13.77 10.87 -15.94
C VAL A 26 -13.91 9.48 -15.31
N TYR A 27 -13.69 8.41 -16.07
CA TYR A 27 -13.69 7.04 -15.58
C TYR A 27 -12.59 6.83 -14.52
N PHE A 28 -11.40 7.35 -14.76
CA PHE A 28 -10.28 7.34 -13.82
C PHE A 28 -10.63 8.08 -12.51
N VAL A 29 -11.18 9.29 -12.61
CA VAL A 29 -11.63 10.08 -11.45
C VAL A 29 -12.76 9.36 -10.70
N ILE A 30 -13.76 8.83 -11.41
CA ILE A 30 -14.88 8.11 -10.80
C ILE A 30 -14.39 6.82 -10.13
N ASN A 31 -13.56 6.03 -10.81
CA ASN A 31 -13.02 4.79 -10.28
C ASN A 31 -12.13 5.06 -9.05
N ARG A 32 -11.31 6.13 -9.12
CA ARG A 32 -10.41 6.52 -8.04
C ARG A 32 -11.12 7.16 -6.84
N PHE A 33 -12.10 8.04 -7.08
CA PHE A 33 -12.73 8.84 -6.03
C PHE A 33 -14.05 8.29 -5.51
N ILE A 34 -14.74 7.46 -6.26
CA ILE A 34 -16.07 6.95 -5.87
C ILE A 34 -16.02 5.46 -5.52
N LEU A 35 -15.30 4.63 -6.30
CA LEU A 35 -15.28 3.18 -6.08
C LEU A 35 -14.23 2.74 -5.07
N HIS A 36 -13.13 3.51 -4.88
CA HIS A 36 -12.12 3.21 -3.85
C HIS A 36 -12.27 4.04 -2.57
N ARG A 37 -13.30 4.89 -2.48
CA ARG A 37 -13.75 5.50 -1.23
C ARG A 37 -14.80 4.64 -0.56
N ALA A 38 -14.51 3.38 -0.27
CA ALA A 38 -15.16 2.81 0.88
C ALA A 38 -14.66 3.63 2.09
N PRO A 39 -15.55 4.28 2.87
CA PRO A 39 -15.15 4.87 4.13
C PRO A 39 -14.48 3.75 4.90
N VAL A 40 -13.22 3.97 5.32
CA VAL A 40 -12.61 3.07 6.30
C VAL A 40 -13.55 3.14 7.49
N PRO A 41 -14.25 2.06 7.85
CA PRO A 41 -15.18 2.11 8.95
C PRO A 41 -14.42 2.53 10.20
N SER A 42 -15.09 3.14 11.16
CA SER A 42 -14.58 3.43 12.52
C SER A 42 -14.02 2.19 13.24
N SER A 43 -14.01 1.05 12.57
CA SER A 43 -13.33 -0.20 12.86
C SER A 43 -11.78 -0.10 12.87
N ALA A 44 -11.21 1.09 12.65
CA ALA A 44 -9.76 1.34 12.71
C ALA A 44 -9.10 0.87 14.03
N PHE A 45 -9.90 0.64 15.06
CA PHE A 45 -9.47 0.09 16.35
C PHE A 45 -10.10 -1.28 16.66
N LYS A 46 -10.72 -1.92 15.68
CA LYS A 46 -11.31 -3.25 15.89
C LYS A 46 -10.19 -4.23 16.19
N HIS A 47 -10.35 -4.95 17.28
CA HIS A 47 -9.47 -6.07 17.61
C HIS A 47 -9.51 -7.09 16.48
N VAL A 48 -8.35 -7.48 15.96
CA VAL A 48 -8.27 -8.54 14.95
C VAL A 48 -8.44 -9.88 15.67
N PRO A 49 -9.42 -10.70 15.29
CA PRO A 49 -9.57 -12.04 15.87
C PRO A 49 -8.33 -12.89 15.57
N LYS A 50 -7.85 -13.65 16.55
CA LYS A 50 -6.67 -14.51 16.37
C LYS A 50 -6.88 -15.61 15.34
N ASP A 51 -8.09 -16.14 15.26
CA ASP A 51 -8.50 -17.11 14.25
C ASP A 51 -8.35 -16.56 12.82
N LEU A 52 -8.67 -15.28 12.61
CA LEU A 52 -8.43 -14.63 11.30
C LEU A 52 -6.94 -14.52 10.99
N LEU A 53 -6.10 -14.17 11.98
CA LEU A 53 -4.64 -14.14 11.79
C LEU A 53 -4.09 -15.53 11.47
N ASP A 54 -4.55 -16.56 12.17
CA ASP A 54 -4.16 -17.96 11.92
C ASP A 54 -4.57 -18.41 10.53
N GLU A 55 -5.76 -18.05 10.07
CA GLU A 55 -6.22 -18.31 8.70
C GLU A 55 -5.36 -17.59 7.65
N CYS A 56 -5.00 -16.32 7.89
CA CYS A 56 -4.10 -15.58 7.01
C CYS A 56 -2.72 -16.24 6.92
N ILE A 57 -2.13 -16.59 8.07
CA ILE A 57 -0.83 -17.29 8.14
C ILE A 57 -0.92 -18.64 7.41
N LYS A 58 -1.97 -19.42 7.63
CA LYS A 58 -2.18 -20.72 6.95
C LYS A 58 -2.34 -20.55 5.44
N GLN A 59 -3.04 -19.50 5.00
CA GLN A 59 -3.20 -19.19 3.58
C GLN A 59 -1.85 -18.85 2.95
N LEU A 60 -1.06 -17.99 3.59
CA LEU A 60 0.27 -17.60 3.13
C LEU A 60 1.21 -18.80 3.06
N LYS A 61 1.30 -19.62 4.10
CA LYS A 61 2.10 -20.86 4.10
C LYS A 61 1.75 -21.82 2.97
N LYS A 62 0.49 -21.86 2.55
CA LYS A 62 0.04 -22.73 1.47
C LYS A 62 0.33 -22.16 0.08
N GLN A 63 0.24 -20.85 -0.09
CA GLN A 63 0.24 -20.18 -1.39
C GLN A 63 1.59 -19.50 -1.69
N GLU A 64 2.22 -18.93 -0.67
CA GLU A 64 3.55 -18.35 -0.79
C GLU A 64 4.60 -19.46 -0.82
N LYS A 65 5.39 -19.48 -1.88
CA LYS A 65 6.40 -20.52 -2.11
C LYS A 65 7.80 -20.07 -1.71
N ARG A 66 7.99 -18.77 -1.55
CA ARG A 66 9.29 -18.18 -1.21
C ARG A 66 9.42 -18.09 0.31
N VAL A 67 10.58 -18.45 0.81
CA VAL A 67 10.99 -18.17 2.19
C VAL A 67 11.70 -16.82 2.18
N TYR A 68 11.29 -15.91 3.04
CA TYR A 68 11.86 -14.59 3.15
C TYR A 68 12.73 -14.50 4.40
N GLU A 69 13.88 -13.88 4.24
CA GLU A 69 14.70 -13.41 5.36
C GLU A 69 14.12 -12.07 5.87
N ASP A 70 14.56 -11.63 7.05
CA ASP A 70 14.17 -10.31 7.54
C ASP A 70 14.71 -9.22 6.61
N TYR A 71 13.87 -8.23 6.30
CA TYR A 71 14.28 -7.10 5.48
C TYR A 71 15.30 -6.23 6.21
N GLU A 72 16.46 -6.09 5.63
CA GLU A 72 17.51 -5.23 6.13
C GLU A 72 17.61 -3.94 5.30
N LEU A 73 17.28 -2.79 5.93
CA LEU A 73 17.46 -1.50 5.28
C LEU A 73 18.96 -1.22 5.05
N PRO A 74 19.40 -1.00 3.78
CA PRO A 74 20.80 -0.68 3.49
C PRO A 74 21.28 0.52 4.31
N ILE A 75 22.50 0.41 4.89
CA ILE A 75 23.06 1.42 5.80
C ILE A 75 23.10 2.82 5.17
N ALA A 76 23.53 2.91 3.90
CA ALA A 76 23.56 4.17 3.19
C ALA A 76 22.16 4.79 3.05
N LEU A 77 21.15 3.97 2.73
CA LEU A 77 19.76 4.42 2.58
C LEU A 77 19.15 4.83 3.92
N ARG A 78 19.47 4.11 5.01
CA ARG A 78 19.09 4.50 6.37
C ARG A 78 19.59 5.90 6.73
N ARG A 79 20.86 6.18 6.42
CA ARG A 79 21.46 7.50 6.64
C ARG A 79 20.76 8.59 5.80
N ASP A 80 20.50 8.31 4.55
CA ASP A 80 19.84 9.27 3.66
C ASP A 80 18.41 9.59 4.15
N LEU A 81 17.64 8.58 4.58
CA LEU A 81 16.32 8.76 5.18
C LEU A 81 16.32 9.57 6.49
N GLN A 82 17.36 9.40 7.31
CA GLN A 82 17.49 10.20 8.54
C GLN A 82 17.79 11.68 8.24
N LEU A 83 18.54 11.97 7.19
CA LEU A 83 18.94 13.33 6.83
C LEU A 83 17.89 14.03 5.95
N ARG A 84 17.18 13.29 5.09
CA ARG A 84 16.24 13.80 4.10
C ARG A 84 15.04 12.86 3.98
N PRO A 85 14.18 12.78 5.02
CA PRO A 85 13.12 11.80 5.08
C PRO A 85 11.99 12.02 4.06
N ASP A 86 11.84 13.24 3.52
CA ASP A 86 10.84 13.68 2.55
C ASP A 86 11.40 13.88 1.13
N ASP A 87 12.67 13.54 0.90
CA ASP A 87 13.29 13.63 -0.41
C ASP A 87 12.77 12.51 -1.34
N GLU A 88 12.19 12.90 -2.47
CA GLU A 88 11.55 11.99 -3.42
C GLU A 88 12.49 10.91 -3.93
N GLU A 89 13.75 11.25 -4.23
CA GLU A 89 14.74 10.30 -4.74
C GLU A 89 15.14 9.28 -3.67
N VAL A 90 15.26 9.72 -2.41
CA VAL A 90 15.52 8.83 -1.27
C VAL A 90 14.36 7.87 -1.05
N LEU A 91 13.14 8.37 -1.10
CA LEU A 91 11.93 7.55 -0.93
C LEU A 91 11.73 6.58 -2.11
N LYS A 92 12.07 6.99 -3.33
CA LYS A 92 12.05 6.10 -4.49
C LYS A 92 13.08 4.98 -4.38
N ARG A 93 14.28 5.27 -3.91
CA ARG A 93 15.32 4.26 -3.63
C ARG A 93 14.86 3.29 -2.53
N LEU A 94 14.16 3.79 -1.52
CA LEU A 94 13.56 2.94 -0.48
C LEU A 94 12.50 2.00 -1.08
N LEU A 95 11.60 2.53 -1.90
CA LEU A 95 10.61 1.72 -2.59
C LEU A 95 11.26 0.62 -3.43
N CYS A 96 12.29 0.97 -4.23
CA CYS A 96 13.04 -0.03 -5.02
C CYS A 96 13.68 -1.08 -4.12
N SER A 97 14.29 -0.70 -2.99
CA SER A 97 14.90 -1.65 -2.05
C SER A 97 13.87 -2.63 -1.45
N ILE A 98 12.67 -2.15 -1.13
CA ILE A 98 11.56 -3.01 -0.66
C ILE A 98 11.10 -3.95 -1.79
N CYS A 99 10.96 -3.42 -3.00
CA CYS A 99 10.58 -4.22 -4.18
C CYS A 99 11.62 -5.30 -4.51
N ASP A 100 12.92 -4.96 -4.43
CA ASP A 100 14.03 -5.90 -4.65
C ASP A 100 13.97 -7.07 -3.66
N HIS A 101 13.72 -6.78 -2.37
CA HIS A 101 13.51 -7.80 -1.35
C HIS A 101 12.34 -8.72 -1.72
N MET A 102 11.25 -8.19 -2.25
CA MET A 102 10.09 -8.95 -2.70
C MET A 102 10.28 -9.63 -4.07
N GLY A 103 11.35 -9.34 -4.80
CA GLY A 103 11.58 -9.81 -6.17
C GLY A 103 10.67 -9.16 -7.20
N ILE A 104 10.20 -7.95 -6.93
CA ILE A 104 9.37 -7.13 -7.80
C ILE A 104 10.25 -6.06 -8.46
N ASP A 105 10.07 -5.81 -9.75
CA ASP A 105 10.75 -4.70 -10.41
C ASP A 105 10.10 -3.36 -10.02
N GLY A 106 10.72 -2.67 -9.07
CA GLY A 106 10.25 -1.37 -8.57
C GLY A 106 10.40 -0.22 -9.58
N SER A 107 11.13 -0.41 -10.69
CA SER A 107 11.36 0.64 -11.70
C SER A 107 10.09 1.06 -12.43
N PHE A 108 9.11 0.16 -12.51
CA PHE A 108 7.79 0.41 -13.13
C PHE A 108 6.75 0.99 -12.17
N ILE A 109 7.11 1.19 -10.90
CA ILE A 109 6.21 1.75 -9.90
C ILE A 109 6.45 3.25 -9.80
N LYS A 110 5.41 4.02 -10.07
CA LYS A 110 5.40 5.47 -9.85
C LYS A 110 5.12 5.76 -8.39
N LEU A 111 6.05 6.43 -7.70
CA LEU A 111 5.82 6.97 -6.36
C LEU A 111 5.32 8.41 -6.47
N ILE A 112 4.23 8.72 -5.80
CA ILE A 112 3.69 10.08 -5.65
C ILE A 112 3.68 10.40 -4.17
N ILE A 113 4.42 11.44 -3.79
CA ILE A 113 4.45 11.95 -2.43
C ILE A 113 3.43 13.08 -2.31
N SER A 114 2.61 13.03 -1.29
CA SER A 114 1.59 14.04 -1.02
C SER A 114 1.74 14.57 0.40
N ASP A 115 1.73 15.87 0.54
CA ASP A 115 1.63 16.60 1.81
C ASP A 115 0.16 16.90 2.18
N THR A 116 -0.75 16.65 1.22
CA THR A 116 -2.18 16.91 1.42
C THR A 116 -2.81 15.74 2.17
N PRO A 117 -3.52 16.03 3.28
CA PRO A 117 -4.16 14.97 4.06
C PRO A 117 -5.23 14.24 3.25
N VAL A 118 -5.02 12.94 3.03
CA VAL A 118 -6.13 12.06 2.71
C VAL A 118 -6.63 11.50 4.04
N PRO A 119 -7.88 11.79 4.44
CA PRO A 119 -8.39 11.26 5.69
C PRO A 119 -8.20 9.75 5.75
N GLU A 120 -7.58 9.28 6.86
CA GLU A 120 -7.50 7.86 7.25
C GLU A 120 -6.54 6.96 6.45
N ARG A 121 -5.65 7.50 5.56
CA ARG A 121 -4.67 6.67 4.84
C ARG A 121 -3.28 7.28 4.89
N ALA A 122 -2.27 6.45 5.19
CA ALA A 122 -0.86 6.82 5.11
C ALA A 122 -0.25 6.50 3.73
N GLY A 123 -0.85 5.55 3.00
CA GLY A 123 -0.48 5.14 1.66
C GLY A 123 -1.69 4.68 0.86
N ALA A 124 -1.52 4.50 -0.42
CA ALA A 124 -2.49 3.87 -1.31
C ALA A 124 -1.80 3.37 -2.58
N ILE A 125 -2.26 2.25 -3.11
CA ILE A 125 -1.80 1.71 -4.38
C ILE A 125 -2.93 1.67 -5.40
N SER A 126 -2.60 1.91 -6.67
CA SER A 126 -3.47 1.68 -7.82
C SER A 126 -2.68 0.94 -8.88
N THR A 127 -3.28 -0.11 -9.43
CA THR A 127 -2.76 -0.84 -10.57
C THR A 127 -3.66 -0.56 -11.77
N ASP A 128 -3.24 0.36 -12.63
CA ASP A 128 -3.87 0.57 -13.93
C ASP A 128 -3.22 -0.37 -14.97
N LEU A 129 -3.91 -0.58 -16.10
CA LEU A 129 -3.44 -1.45 -17.19
C LEU A 129 -2.03 -1.13 -17.72
N ALA A 130 -1.52 0.07 -17.44
CA ALA A 130 -0.22 0.54 -17.92
C ALA A 130 0.81 0.80 -16.81
N PHE A 131 0.39 1.16 -15.61
CA PHE A 131 1.32 1.58 -14.53
C PHE A 131 0.77 1.26 -13.15
N THR A 132 1.68 0.84 -12.26
CA THR A 132 1.41 0.81 -10.83
C THR A 132 1.80 2.14 -10.21
N THR A 133 0.94 2.73 -9.41
CA THR A 133 1.22 3.98 -8.71
C THR A 133 1.00 3.78 -7.21
N ILE A 134 2.00 4.12 -6.42
CA ILE A 134 1.91 4.19 -4.96
C ILE A 134 1.86 5.66 -4.55
N TRP A 135 0.88 6.04 -3.75
CA TRP A 135 0.79 7.34 -3.10
C TRP A 135 1.23 7.18 -1.66
N LEU A 136 2.21 7.97 -1.27
CA LEU A 136 2.71 8.04 0.09
C LEU A 136 2.38 9.41 0.66
N GLU A 137 1.65 9.44 1.77
CA GLU A 137 1.40 10.66 2.47
C GLU A 137 2.48 10.90 3.52
N MET A 138 3.23 11.99 3.36
CA MET A 138 4.32 12.36 4.23
C MET A 138 3.93 13.53 5.14
N ARG A 139 4.05 13.35 6.46
CA ARG A 139 3.85 14.40 7.47
C ARG A 139 4.86 14.30 8.59
N PRO A 140 5.37 15.43 9.08
CA PRO A 140 6.18 15.44 10.30
C PRO A 140 5.37 14.98 11.53
N PRO A 141 6.03 14.35 12.53
CA PRO A 141 7.43 13.94 12.49
C PRO A 141 7.60 12.70 11.57
N TYR A 142 8.64 12.74 10.75
CA TYR A 142 8.97 11.62 9.86
C TYR A 142 9.69 10.52 10.64
N VAL A 143 9.10 9.35 10.71
CA VAL A 143 9.68 8.19 11.38
C VAL A 143 10.02 7.15 10.35
N THR A 144 11.29 6.82 10.21
CA THR A 144 11.81 5.90 9.20
C THR A 144 11.07 4.56 9.20
N ASP A 145 10.85 3.97 10.39
CA ASP A 145 10.16 2.67 10.48
C ASP A 145 8.70 2.75 10.02
N SER A 146 8.01 3.87 10.29
CA SER A 146 6.64 4.08 9.79
C SER A 146 6.60 4.23 8.28
N ILE A 147 7.56 4.94 7.67
CA ILE A 147 7.66 5.09 6.22
C ILE A 147 7.88 3.72 5.57
N ILE A 148 8.78 2.91 6.12
CA ILE A 148 9.05 1.55 5.64
C ILE A 148 7.81 0.69 5.78
N ALA A 149 7.13 0.72 6.93
CA ALA A 149 5.93 -0.07 7.17
C ALA A 149 4.80 0.26 6.18
N VAL A 150 4.58 1.55 5.88
CA VAL A 150 3.59 1.98 4.87
C VAL A 150 3.97 1.49 3.48
N LEU A 151 5.21 1.70 3.05
CA LEU A 151 5.65 1.27 1.72
C LEU A 151 5.65 -0.25 1.58
N ALA A 152 6.03 -0.99 2.63
CA ALA A 152 5.95 -2.45 2.66
C ALA A 152 4.51 -2.93 2.51
N HIS A 153 3.55 -2.30 3.21
CA HIS A 153 2.13 -2.59 3.08
C HIS A 153 1.63 -2.40 1.63
N GLU A 154 1.96 -1.26 1.01
CA GLU A 154 1.53 -0.97 -0.36
C GLU A 154 2.18 -1.93 -1.40
N VAL A 155 3.46 -2.23 -1.23
CA VAL A 155 4.14 -3.23 -2.09
C VAL A 155 3.56 -4.63 -1.87
N MET A 156 3.13 -4.94 -0.64
CA MET A 156 2.50 -6.23 -0.34
C MET A 156 1.16 -6.41 -1.04
N HIS A 157 0.34 -5.36 -1.19
CA HIS A 157 -0.86 -5.42 -2.02
C HIS A 157 -0.53 -5.86 -3.46
N LEU A 158 0.56 -5.32 -4.04
CA LEU A 158 1.00 -5.69 -5.38
C LEU A 158 1.50 -7.13 -5.44
N HIS A 159 2.30 -7.55 -4.45
CA HIS A 159 2.78 -8.93 -4.35
C HIS A 159 1.62 -9.92 -4.29
N LEU A 160 0.70 -9.72 -3.37
CA LEU A 160 -0.48 -10.59 -3.20
C LEU A 160 -1.36 -10.61 -4.46
N TYR A 161 -1.46 -9.49 -5.17
CA TYR A 161 -2.17 -9.43 -6.45
C TYR A 161 -1.51 -10.31 -7.52
N TYR A 162 -0.18 -10.28 -7.63
CA TYR A 162 0.55 -11.11 -8.60
C TYR A 162 0.48 -12.61 -8.26
N GLU A 163 0.49 -12.95 -6.98
CA GLU A 163 0.36 -14.34 -6.51
C GLU A 163 -1.10 -14.84 -6.52
N GLY A 164 -2.08 -13.99 -6.82
CA GLY A 164 -3.50 -14.34 -6.80
C GLY A 164 -4.03 -14.63 -5.39
N ILE A 165 -3.36 -14.09 -4.36
CA ILE A 165 -3.70 -14.28 -2.95
C ILE A 165 -4.56 -13.13 -2.49
N ARG A 166 -5.81 -13.39 -2.11
CA ARG A 166 -6.71 -12.34 -1.64
C ARG A 166 -7.84 -12.88 -0.79
N ARG A 167 -8.50 -11.97 -0.03
CA ARG A 167 -9.76 -12.20 0.67
C ARG A 167 -10.90 -11.46 -0.06
N GLN A 168 -12.14 -11.93 0.11
CA GLN A 168 -13.31 -11.27 -0.51
C GLN A 168 -13.71 -10.01 0.25
N ASP A 169 -13.64 -10.04 1.57
CA ASP A 169 -13.90 -8.89 2.41
C ASP A 169 -12.70 -7.94 2.40
N ASN A 170 -12.95 -6.65 2.20
CA ASN A 170 -11.89 -5.64 2.10
C ASN A 170 -11.10 -5.49 3.39
N TRP A 171 -11.77 -5.55 4.57
CA TRP A 171 -11.07 -5.43 5.85
C TRP A 171 -10.20 -6.65 6.13
N GLU A 172 -10.72 -7.86 5.85
CA GLU A 172 -9.91 -9.09 5.97
C GLU A 172 -8.74 -9.09 4.99
N ASN A 173 -8.92 -8.50 3.79
CA ASN A 173 -7.84 -8.37 2.82
C ASN A 173 -6.72 -7.42 3.30
N GLU A 174 -7.07 -6.34 3.98
CA GLU A 174 -6.09 -5.46 4.61
C GLU A 174 -5.34 -6.18 5.76
N ILE A 175 -6.04 -6.99 6.57
CA ILE A 175 -5.40 -7.82 7.61
C ILE A 175 -4.47 -8.86 6.97
N LEU A 176 -4.89 -9.49 5.86
CA LEU A 176 -4.04 -10.40 5.10
C LEU A 176 -2.78 -9.69 4.58
N THR A 177 -2.92 -8.47 4.08
CA THR A 177 -1.80 -7.65 3.57
C THR A 177 -0.80 -7.33 4.67
N ASP A 178 -1.26 -6.86 5.84
CA ASP A 178 -0.38 -6.61 6.98
C ASP A 178 0.27 -7.92 7.48
N THR A 179 -0.49 -9.01 7.56
CA THR A 179 0.02 -10.34 7.95
C THR A 179 1.09 -10.82 6.97
N ALA A 180 0.89 -10.61 5.66
CA ALA A 180 1.84 -10.95 4.62
C ALA A 180 3.11 -10.10 4.71
N ALA A 181 3.01 -8.80 5.02
CA ALA A 181 4.17 -7.96 5.23
C ALA A 181 5.05 -8.48 6.39
N VAL A 182 4.43 -8.90 7.50
CA VAL A 182 5.16 -9.53 8.60
C VAL A 182 5.77 -10.87 8.17
N TYR A 183 5.02 -11.70 7.46
CA TYR A 183 5.44 -13.01 6.96
C TYR A 183 6.62 -12.92 5.98
N CYS A 184 6.66 -11.85 5.18
CA CYS A 184 7.70 -11.61 4.17
C CYS A 184 8.90 -10.81 4.71
N GLY A 185 9.10 -10.75 6.04
CA GLY A 185 10.31 -10.23 6.66
C GLY A 185 10.27 -8.76 7.07
N PHE A 186 9.13 -8.08 6.96
CA PHE A 186 9.00 -6.68 7.42
C PHE A 186 8.53 -6.54 8.87
N GLY A 187 8.45 -7.64 9.62
CA GLY A 187 7.84 -7.68 10.96
C GLY A 187 8.42 -6.68 11.94
N ASP A 188 9.74 -6.48 11.96
CA ASP A 188 10.40 -5.51 12.84
C ASP A 188 9.99 -4.05 12.54
N TYR A 189 9.89 -3.70 11.25
CA TYR A 189 9.45 -2.37 10.81
C TYR A 189 7.95 -2.16 11.04
N MET A 190 7.12 -3.17 10.83
CA MET A 190 5.70 -3.13 11.14
C MET A 190 5.48 -2.92 12.64
N TYR A 191 6.21 -3.66 13.49
CA TYR A 191 6.15 -3.52 14.93
C TYR A 191 6.55 -2.13 15.42
N LYS A 192 7.69 -1.61 14.95
CA LYS A 192 8.21 -0.30 15.35
C LYS A 192 7.44 0.85 14.71
N GLY A 193 7.09 0.71 13.44
CA GLY A 193 6.38 1.74 12.67
C GLY A 193 4.96 1.99 13.18
N TYR A 194 4.29 0.96 13.68
CA TYR A 194 2.95 1.09 14.25
C TYR A 194 2.94 1.64 15.68
N ALA A 195 4.07 1.57 16.42
CA ALA A 195 4.20 2.08 17.77
C ALA A 195 4.20 3.61 17.88
N VAL A 196 4.71 4.30 16.87
CA VAL A 196 4.97 5.74 16.92
C VAL A 196 3.70 6.58 17.06
N ASN A 197 2.56 6.04 16.72
CA ASN A 197 1.27 6.73 16.81
C ASN A 197 0.60 6.69 18.19
N GLN A 198 1.27 6.14 19.21
CA GLN A 198 0.72 6.01 20.58
C GLN A 198 1.18 7.09 21.55
N GLY A 199 1.92 8.13 21.11
CA GLY A 199 2.37 9.21 21.98
C GLY A 199 1.23 10.10 22.45
N GLU A 200 1.20 10.42 23.74
CA GLU A 200 0.18 11.22 24.45
C GLU A 200 -0.02 12.66 23.90
N MET A 201 0.79 13.13 22.97
CA MET A 201 0.69 14.46 22.35
C MET A 201 0.18 14.46 20.90
N ALA A 202 -0.19 13.33 20.33
CA ALA A 202 -0.72 13.29 18.98
C ALA A 202 -2.19 13.71 18.95
N LEU A 203 -2.45 14.99 18.73
CA LEU A 203 -3.79 15.56 18.48
C LEU A 203 -4.44 15.03 17.18
N SER A 204 -3.75 14.17 16.43
CA SER A 204 -4.30 13.46 15.29
C SER A 204 -3.74 12.05 15.25
N TYR A 205 -4.54 11.09 15.66
CA TYR A 205 -4.25 9.67 15.48
C TYR A 205 -4.20 9.38 13.98
N ARG A 206 -3.00 9.09 13.49
CA ARG A 206 -2.82 8.54 12.18
C ARG A 206 -2.59 7.06 12.34
N LYS A 207 -3.56 6.27 11.92
CA LYS A 207 -3.38 4.82 11.91
C LYS A 207 -2.42 4.46 10.76
N VAL A 208 -1.29 3.88 11.11
CA VAL A 208 -0.42 3.16 10.19
C VAL A 208 -0.80 1.69 10.33
N GLY A 209 -1.32 1.09 9.26
CA GLY A 209 -1.71 -0.32 9.22
C GLY A 209 -3.06 -0.69 9.85
N TYR A 210 -3.44 -1.96 9.73
CA TYR A 210 -4.73 -2.50 10.15
C TYR A 210 -4.63 -3.43 11.35
N ILE A 211 -3.43 -3.96 11.64
CA ILE A 211 -3.14 -4.78 12.82
C ILE A 211 -2.43 -3.95 13.90
N ARG A 212 -2.36 -4.47 15.12
CA ARG A 212 -1.68 -3.84 16.26
C ARG A 212 -0.30 -4.46 16.46
N GLN A 213 0.55 -3.82 17.26
CA GLN A 213 1.85 -4.38 17.65
C GLN A 213 1.73 -5.77 18.29
N GLU A 214 0.71 -5.99 19.11
CA GLU A 214 0.45 -7.28 19.72
C GLU A 214 0.09 -8.37 18.70
N ASP A 215 -0.59 -7.99 17.60
CA ASP A 215 -0.90 -8.89 16.49
C ASP A 215 0.38 -9.19 15.68
N VAL A 216 1.21 -8.18 15.40
CA VAL A 216 2.53 -8.37 14.76
C VAL A 216 3.36 -9.36 15.56
N LYS A 217 3.46 -9.17 16.88
CA LYS A 217 4.19 -10.10 17.77
C LYS A 217 3.60 -11.50 17.72
N TYR A 218 2.28 -11.63 17.75
CA TYR A 218 1.61 -12.91 17.64
C TYR A 218 1.94 -13.64 16.33
N ILE A 219 1.95 -12.91 15.21
CA ILE A 219 2.30 -13.45 13.89
C ILE A 219 3.77 -13.94 13.91
N LEU A 220 4.70 -13.12 14.37
CA LEU A 220 6.13 -13.47 14.47
C LEU A 220 6.33 -14.72 15.34
N ASP A 221 5.69 -14.77 16.52
CA ASP A 221 5.76 -15.93 17.42
C ASP A 221 5.17 -17.19 16.77
N THR A 222 4.16 -17.05 15.91
CA THR A 222 3.50 -18.19 15.25
C THR A 222 4.30 -18.69 14.06
N ILE A 223 5.04 -17.81 13.36
CA ILE A 223 5.92 -18.16 12.27
C ILE A 223 7.19 -18.82 12.79
N GLY A 224 7.83 -18.25 13.83
CA GLY A 224 9.12 -18.70 14.37
C GLY A 224 9.05 -19.97 15.24
N LYS A 225 7.87 -20.42 15.67
CA LYS A 225 7.71 -21.67 16.46
C LYS A 225 7.75 -22.95 15.63
N GLN A 226 8.01 -22.87 14.33
CA GLN A 226 7.86 -24.02 13.42
C GLN A 226 9.20 -24.41 12.74
N GLU A 227 10.33 -23.95 13.29
CA GLU A 227 11.64 -24.56 13.06
C GLU A 227 11.88 -25.68 14.10
#